data_a2674fd9090adeef853c476710751145
#
_entry.id   a2674fd9090adeef853c476710751145
#
_cell.length_a   1.000
_cell.length_b   1.000
_cell.length_c   1.000
_cell.angle_alpha   90.00
_cell.angle_beta   90.00
_cell.angle_gamma   90.00
#
_symmetry.space_group_name_H-M   'P 1'
#
loop_
_entity.id
_entity.type
_entity.pdbx_description
1 polymer ?
#
loop_
_entity_poly.entity_id
_entity_poly.type
_entity_poly.pdbx_seq_one_letter_code
_entity_poly.pdbx_strand_id
1 'polypeptide(L)'
;NAGRSIRRSIALSFDRFHDFERTMQLNYFGSLRLIMGFLPMMRKNHSGHVINISSIGVLSNAPRFSAYVASKSALDAFSRCASSEFCDEGIAFTTINMPLVRTPMIAPTKMYEQVPTISPAEAADMIGDAVIRRPHRIATRLGIFSQVLHSLFPKVGETVMNTAYRMFPDSAAATGDKLPEAKPSNEMIAFASLMRGIHW
;
A
#
# COMPACT_ATOMS: atom_id res chain seq x y z
N ASN A 1 4.15 11.96 -1.80
CA ASN A 1 2.91 11.23 -2.14
C ASN A 1 2.84 10.78 -3.61
N ALA A 2 3.75 11.19 -4.49
CA ALA A 2 3.81 10.65 -5.84
C ALA A 2 4.05 9.14 -5.81
N GLY A 3 3.30 8.39 -6.62
CA GLY A 3 3.41 6.94 -6.59
C GLY A 3 2.77 6.29 -7.82
N ARG A 4 3.20 5.07 -8.11
CA ARG A 4 2.66 4.24 -9.19
C ARG A 4 2.33 2.85 -8.63
N SER A 5 1.20 2.32 -9.05
CA SER A 5 0.80 0.94 -8.78
C SER A 5 0.68 0.17 -10.10
N ILE A 6 1.17 -1.05 -10.12
CA ILE A 6 1.03 -1.99 -11.22
C ILE A 6 0.38 -3.24 -10.64
N ARG A 7 -0.76 -3.63 -11.21
CA ARG A 7 -1.44 -4.88 -10.88
C ARG A 7 -1.13 -5.91 -11.97
N ARG A 8 -0.23 -6.84 -11.67
CA ARG A 8 0.17 -7.95 -12.55
C ARG A 8 0.70 -9.11 -11.73
N SER A 9 0.33 -10.34 -12.07
CA SER A 9 0.91 -11.53 -11.44
C SER A 9 2.39 -11.68 -11.78
N ILE A 10 3.15 -12.32 -10.90
CA ILE A 10 4.58 -12.62 -11.15
C ILE A 10 4.73 -13.49 -12.41
N ALA A 11 3.82 -14.43 -12.61
CA ALA A 11 3.81 -15.29 -13.81
C ALA A 11 3.72 -14.51 -15.14
N LEU A 12 3.12 -13.31 -15.12
CA LEU A 12 3.03 -12.41 -16.28
C LEU A 12 4.15 -11.34 -16.28
N SER A 13 5.17 -11.49 -15.47
CA SER A 13 6.19 -10.45 -15.25
C SER A 13 7.62 -10.92 -15.53
N PHE A 14 7.84 -12.15 -16.01
CA PHE A 14 9.19 -12.70 -16.20
C PHE A 14 10.03 -11.90 -17.22
N ASP A 15 9.41 -11.32 -18.23
CA ASP A 15 10.03 -10.47 -19.25
C ASP A 15 9.86 -8.97 -18.98
N ARG A 16 9.34 -8.60 -17.81
CA ARG A 16 8.94 -7.23 -17.48
C ARG A 16 9.62 -6.67 -16.23
N PHE A 17 10.89 -7.01 -16.04
CA PHE A 17 11.66 -6.54 -14.87
C PHE A 17 11.67 -5.01 -14.74
N HIS A 18 11.60 -4.29 -15.86
CA HIS A 18 11.50 -2.83 -15.90
C HIS A 18 10.28 -2.27 -15.12
N ASP A 19 9.21 -3.05 -14.93
CA ASP A 19 8.05 -2.61 -14.13
C ASP A 19 8.42 -2.54 -12.63
N PHE A 20 9.30 -3.45 -12.15
CA PHE A 20 9.84 -3.42 -10.79
C PHE A 20 10.78 -2.22 -10.61
N GLU A 21 11.70 -2.02 -11.55
CA GLU A 21 12.64 -0.90 -11.51
C GLU A 21 11.93 0.46 -11.50
N ARG A 22 10.98 0.68 -12.41
CA ARG A 22 10.21 1.93 -12.50
C ARG A 22 9.40 2.19 -11.23
N THR A 23 8.79 1.15 -10.68
CA THR A 23 8.01 1.27 -9.46
C THR A 23 8.89 1.61 -8.27
N MET A 24 10.05 0.97 -8.16
CA MET A 24 11.04 1.24 -7.12
C MET A 24 11.63 2.65 -7.27
N GLN A 25 11.98 3.07 -8.48
CA GLN A 25 12.52 4.42 -8.74
C GLN A 25 11.56 5.52 -8.30
N LEU A 26 10.26 5.39 -8.57
CA LEU A 26 9.29 6.41 -8.21
C LEU A 26 8.91 6.33 -6.73
N ASN A 27 8.46 5.14 -6.27
CA ASN A 27 7.82 5.01 -4.95
C ASN A 27 8.84 5.02 -3.80
N TYR A 28 10.04 4.51 -4.01
CA TYR A 28 11.08 4.43 -2.99
C TYR A 28 12.17 5.48 -3.20
N PHE A 29 12.96 5.37 -4.27
CA PHE A 29 14.10 6.28 -4.47
C PHE A 29 13.70 7.74 -4.65
N GLY A 30 12.56 8.01 -5.31
CA GLY A 30 12.02 9.37 -5.42
C GLY A 30 11.68 9.97 -4.06
N SER A 31 10.97 9.20 -3.22
CA SER A 31 10.64 9.61 -1.85
C SER A 31 11.89 9.77 -0.99
N LEU A 32 12.83 8.81 -1.08
CA LEU A 32 14.07 8.84 -0.32
C LEU A 32 14.93 10.06 -0.65
N ARG A 33 15.07 10.43 -1.93
CA ARG A 33 15.80 11.64 -2.34
C ARG A 33 15.22 12.91 -1.72
N LEU A 34 13.88 13.02 -1.69
CA LEU A 34 13.23 14.17 -1.04
C LEU A 34 13.50 14.19 0.46
N ILE A 35 13.33 13.05 1.14
CA ILE A 35 13.59 12.94 2.58
C ILE A 35 15.02 13.32 2.89
N MET A 36 16.00 12.74 2.20
CA MET A 36 17.42 13.03 2.41
C MET A 36 17.79 14.49 2.11
N GLY A 37 17.08 15.12 1.17
CA GLY A 37 17.26 16.56 0.87
C GLY A 37 16.76 17.48 1.97
N PHE A 38 15.67 17.12 2.68
CA PHE A 38 15.08 17.94 3.74
C PHE A 38 15.64 17.64 5.14
N LEU A 39 16.10 16.43 5.41
CA LEU A 39 16.60 16.00 6.71
C LEU A 39 17.68 16.93 7.30
N PRO A 40 18.71 17.41 6.55
CA PRO A 40 19.73 18.29 7.12
C PRO A 40 19.15 19.60 7.70
N MET A 41 18.14 20.16 7.03
CA MET A 41 17.44 21.36 7.50
C MET A 41 16.60 21.06 8.74
N MET A 42 15.89 19.93 8.76
CA MET A 42 15.11 19.49 9.93
C MET A 42 16.01 19.26 11.16
N ARG A 43 17.17 18.63 10.98
CA ARG A 43 18.18 18.44 12.02
C ARG A 43 18.66 19.76 12.59
N LYS A 44 19.04 20.71 11.72
CA LYS A 44 19.52 22.03 12.13
C LYS A 44 18.49 22.77 12.98
N ASN A 45 17.20 22.58 12.67
CA ASN A 45 16.10 23.23 13.36
C ASN A 45 15.59 22.44 14.57
N HIS A 46 16.12 21.25 14.84
CA HIS A 46 15.60 20.31 15.83
C HIS A 46 14.08 20.11 15.75
N SER A 47 13.55 20.14 14.53
CA SER A 47 12.12 20.03 14.29
C SER A 47 11.86 19.55 12.86
N GLY A 48 11.05 18.51 12.72
CA GLY A 48 10.64 18.00 11.43
C GLY A 48 9.54 16.95 11.55
N HIS A 49 8.81 16.75 10.45
CA HIS A 49 7.85 15.66 10.36
C HIS A 49 7.81 15.12 8.93
N VAL A 50 8.16 13.85 8.77
CA VAL A 50 8.09 13.12 7.51
C VAL A 50 6.85 12.22 7.55
N ILE A 51 5.91 12.44 6.63
CA ILE A 51 4.70 11.61 6.50
C ILE A 51 4.80 10.83 5.21
N ASN A 52 5.00 9.51 5.32
CA ASN A 52 5.10 8.61 4.19
C ASN A 52 3.76 7.93 3.90
N ILE A 53 3.24 8.13 2.68
CA ILE A 53 2.03 7.46 2.22
C ILE A 53 2.40 6.09 1.68
N SER A 54 2.17 5.08 2.51
CA SER A 54 2.30 3.66 2.19
C SER A 54 0.94 3.09 1.74
N SER A 55 0.71 1.81 1.93
CA SER A 55 -0.51 1.13 1.50
C SER A 55 -0.88 0.00 2.46
N ILE A 56 -2.17 -0.25 2.59
CA ILE A 56 -2.68 -1.46 3.26
C ILE A 56 -2.13 -2.74 2.60
N GLY A 57 -1.81 -2.69 1.30
CA GLY A 57 -1.19 -3.80 0.57
C GLY A 57 0.14 -4.27 1.17
N VAL A 58 0.89 -3.38 1.85
CA VAL A 58 2.12 -3.74 2.57
C VAL A 58 1.83 -4.62 3.78
N LEU A 59 0.70 -4.41 4.46
CA LEU A 59 0.31 -5.17 5.64
C LEU A 59 -0.31 -6.52 5.28
N SER A 60 -1.00 -6.59 4.14
CA SER A 60 -1.72 -7.79 3.68
C SER A 60 -0.91 -8.65 2.69
N ASN A 61 0.24 -8.16 2.18
CA ASN A 61 1.02 -8.84 1.14
C ASN A 61 0.17 -9.17 -0.09
N ALA A 62 -0.61 -8.20 -0.58
CA ALA A 62 -1.60 -8.38 -1.64
C ALA A 62 -0.99 -8.99 -2.91
N PRO A 63 -1.46 -10.16 -3.39
CA PRO A 63 -0.97 -10.79 -4.62
C PRO A 63 -1.25 -9.90 -5.84
N ARG A 64 -0.47 -10.08 -6.92
CA ARG A 64 -0.44 -9.25 -8.14
C ARG A 64 0.11 -7.83 -7.98
N PHE A 65 0.50 -7.45 -6.78
CA PHE A 65 1.07 -6.13 -6.51
C PHE A 65 2.53 -6.20 -6.05
N SER A 66 3.25 -7.27 -6.37
CA SER A 66 4.60 -7.54 -5.84
C SER A 66 5.57 -6.37 -6.03
N ALA A 67 5.65 -5.77 -7.22
CA ALA A 67 6.50 -4.60 -7.47
C ALA A 67 6.09 -3.39 -6.62
N TYR A 68 4.79 -3.12 -6.54
CA TYR A 68 4.23 -2.03 -5.75
C TYR A 68 4.44 -2.24 -4.24
N VAL A 69 4.05 -3.40 -3.74
CA VAL A 69 4.19 -3.76 -2.32
C VAL A 69 5.66 -3.71 -1.91
N ALA A 70 6.57 -4.30 -2.69
CA ALA A 70 8.00 -4.24 -2.42
C ALA A 70 8.52 -2.79 -2.30
N SER A 71 8.12 -1.90 -3.22
CA SER A 71 8.55 -0.50 -3.20
C SER A 71 8.04 0.28 -1.98
N LYS A 72 6.79 0.04 -1.59
CA LYS A 72 6.20 0.67 -0.40
C LYS A 72 6.71 0.08 0.91
N SER A 73 7.00 -1.24 0.92
CA SER A 73 7.64 -1.91 2.07
C SER A 73 9.06 -1.40 2.31
N ALA A 74 9.82 -1.13 1.24
CA ALA A 74 11.16 -0.53 1.35
C ALA A 74 11.11 0.85 2.02
N LEU A 75 10.15 1.70 1.62
CA LEU A 75 9.95 3.01 2.23
C LEU A 75 9.48 2.91 3.68
N ASP A 76 8.63 1.94 3.99
CA ASP A 76 8.13 1.68 5.34
C ASP A 76 9.27 1.22 6.28
N ALA A 77 10.13 0.31 5.79
CA ALA A 77 11.32 -0.14 6.52
C ALA A 77 12.31 1.02 6.76
N PHE A 78 12.60 1.83 5.73
CA PHE A 78 13.43 3.02 5.85
C PHE A 78 12.87 3.97 6.92
N SER A 79 11.55 4.22 6.92
CA SER A 79 10.90 5.12 7.89
C SER A 79 11.07 4.65 9.33
N ARG A 80 11.01 3.33 9.57
CA ARG A 80 11.23 2.76 10.91
C ARG A 80 12.67 2.94 11.38
N CYS A 81 13.66 2.69 10.50
CA CYS A 81 15.07 2.93 10.83
C CYS A 81 15.32 4.41 11.12
N ALA A 82 14.90 5.29 10.21
CA ALA A 82 15.07 6.73 10.37
C ALA A 82 14.36 7.28 11.61
N SER A 83 13.17 6.78 11.94
CA SER A 83 12.48 7.18 13.18
C SER A 83 13.30 6.90 14.43
N SER A 84 13.99 5.75 14.46
CA SER A 84 14.85 5.38 15.59
C SER A 84 16.14 6.22 15.63
N GLU A 85 16.69 6.59 14.48
CA GLU A 85 17.92 7.38 14.39
C GLU A 85 17.71 8.87 14.77
N PHE A 86 16.51 9.40 14.52
CA PHE A 86 16.20 10.83 14.66
C PHE A 86 15.22 11.17 15.78
N CYS A 87 14.83 10.21 16.62
CA CYS A 87 13.86 10.44 17.69
C CYS A 87 14.30 11.51 18.68
N ASP A 88 15.59 11.57 19.01
CA ASP A 88 16.16 12.54 19.94
C ASP A 88 16.46 13.90 19.29
N GLU A 89 16.34 14.00 17.98
CA GLU A 89 16.57 15.23 17.22
C GLU A 89 15.29 16.03 16.95
N GLY A 90 14.14 15.63 17.51
CA GLY A 90 12.85 16.30 17.33
C GLY A 90 12.22 16.06 15.95
N ILE A 91 12.65 15.03 15.22
CA ILE A 91 12.14 14.70 13.89
C ILE A 91 11.26 13.46 13.97
N ALA A 92 9.98 13.62 13.64
CA ALA A 92 9.01 12.55 13.64
C ALA A 92 8.87 11.91 12.25
N PHE A 93 8.60 10.60 12.23
CA PHE A 93 8.25 9.84 11.01
C PHE A 93 6.91 9.17 11.24
N THR A 94 5.96 9.42 10.33
CA THR A 94 4.65 8.75 10.30
C THR A 94 4.50 7.98 9.01
N THR A 95 4.13 6.71 9.10
CA THR A 95 3.71 5.91 7.95
C THR A 95 2.20 5.75 7.95
N ILE A 96 1.54 6.16 6.87
CA ILE A 96 0.11 5.92 6.65
C ILE A 96 -0.04 4.73 5.71
N ASN A 97 -0.49 3.58 6.22
CA ASN A 97 -0.86 2.44 5.40
C ASN A 97 -2.25 2.67 4.79
N MET A 98 -2.28 3.54 3.79
CA MET A 98 -3.50 4.05 3.16
C MET A 98 -4.38 2.90 2.66
N PRO A 99 -5.66 2.86 3.03
CA PRO A 99 -6.63 1.97 2.40
C PRO A 99 -6.86 2.35 0.94
N LEU A 100 -7.73 1.60 0.25
CA LEU A 100 -8.05 1.88 -1.14
C LEU A 100 -8.85 3.18 -1.25
N VAL A 101 -8.33 4.16 -1.99
CA VAL A 101 -8.97 5.49 -2.16
C VAL A 101 -9.65 5.56 -3.52
N ARG A 102 -10.88 6.04 -3.58
CA ARG A 102 -11.64 6.25 -4.83
C ARG A 102 -11.03 7.38 -5.66
N THR A 103 -10.09 7.02 -6.51
CA THR A 103 -9.35 7.93 -7.39
C THR A 103 -9.27 7.35 -8.82
N PRO A 104 -8.92 8.15 -9.84
CA PRO A 104 -8.68 7.64 -11.18
C PRO A 104 -7.65 6.53 -11.26
N MET A 105 -6.75 6.40 -10.28
CA MET A 105 -5.74 5.33 -10.23
C MET A 105 -6.37 3.93 -10.11
N ILE A 106 -7.50 3.80 -9.41
CA ILE A 106 -8.18 2.51 -9.21
C ILE A 106 -9.29 2.26 -10.23
N ALA A 107 -9.76 3.29 -10.93
CA ALA A 107 -10.87 3.21 -11.87
C ALA A 107 -10.72 2.12 -12.96
N PRO A 108 -9.52 1.82 -13.50
CA PRO A 108 -9.37 0.75 -14.49
C PRO A 108 -9.68 -0.66 -13.96
N THR A 109 -9.80 -0.84 -12.66
CA THR A 109 -10.04 -2.15 -12.04
C THR A 109 -11.43 -2.20 -11.42
N LYS A 110 -12.44 -2.60 -12.19
CA LYS A 110 -13.86 -2.67 -11.77
C LYS A 110 -14.11 -3.45 -10.48
N MET A 111 -13.25 -4.42 -10.19
CA MET A 111 -13.29 -5.17 -8.94
C MET A 111 -13.25 -4.28 -7.69
N TYR A 112 -12.60 -3.13 -7.75
CA TYR A 112 -12.51 -2.21 -6.61
C TYR A 112 -13.82 -1.52 -6.25
N GLU A 113 -14.84 -1.57 -7.12
CA GLU A 113 -16.19 -1.08 -6.82
C GLU A 113 -16.85 -1.90 -5.71
N GLN A 114 -16.40 -3.13 -5.48
CA GLN A 114 -16.96 -4.05 -4.50
C GLN A 114 -16.14 -4.16 -3.20
N VAL A 115 -14.91 -3.66 -3.21
CA VAL A 115 -14.02 -3.68 -2.05
C VAL A 115 -14.21 -2.40 -1.22
N PRO A 116 -14.03 -2.44 0.11
CA PRO A 116 -14.08 -1.23 0.94
C PRO A 116 -13.09 -0.17 0.45
N THR A 117 -13.60 1.03 0.21
CA THR A 117 -12.81 2.18 -0.25
C THR A 117 -13.17 3.41 0.55
N ILE A 118 -12.21 4.32 0.69
CA ILE A 118 -12.44 5.65 1.25
C ILE A 118 -12.50 6.71 0.16
N SER A 119 -13.10 7.85 0.48
CA SER A 119 -13.08 9.03 -0.37
C SER A 119 -11.73 9.75 -0.29
N PRO A 120 -11.39 10.61 -1.28
CA PRO A 120 -10.23 11.48 -1.18
C PRO A 120 -10.26 12.42 0.04
N ALA A 121 -11.44 12.84 0.49
CA ALA A 121 -11.61 13.67 1.69
C ALA A 121 -11.20 12.91 2.95
N GLU A 122 -11.72 11.68 3.15
CA GLU A 122 -11.33 10.83 4.27
C GLU A 122 -9.82 10.51 4.26
N ALA A 123 -9.22 10.33 3.08
CA ALA A 123 -7.78 10.15 2.95
C ALA A 123 -7.01 11.42 3.36
N ALA A 124 -7.53 12.62 3.04
CA ALA A 124 -6.95 13.88 3.47
C ALA A 124 -7.07 14.07 4.99
N ASP A 125 -8.18 13.68 5.59
CA ASP A 125 -8.38 13.71 7.05
C ASP A 125 -7.36 12.81 7.78
N MET A 126 -7.06 11.63 7.25
CA MET A 126 -5.99 10.77 7.80
C MET A 126 -4.62 11.46 7.76
N ILE A 127 -4.33 12.23 6.72
CA ILE A 127 -3.09 13.02 6.64
C ILE A 127 -3.12 14.18 7.63
N GLY A 128 -4.25 14.87 7.77
CA GLY A 128 -4.46 15.90 8.78
C GLY A 128 -4.23 15.40 10.21
N ASP A 129 -4.79 14.25 10.54
CA ASP A 129 -4.55 13.56 11.81
C ASP A 129 -3.07 13.23 12.03
N ALA A 130 -2.38 12.76 10.97
CA ALA A 130 -0.95 12.51 11.04
C ALA A 130 -0.16 13.78 11.37
N VAL A 131 -0.49 14.90 10.73
CA VAL A 131 0.17 16.21 10.99
C VAL A 131 -0.01 16.66 12.44
N ILE A 132 -1.24 16.51 12.97
CA ILE A 132 -1.59 17.01 14.31
C ILE A 132 -1.02 16.09 15.40
N ARG A 133 -1.24 14.78 15.29
CA ARG A 133 -0.96 13.80 16.36
C ARG A 133 0.44 13.20 16.29
N ARG A 134 1.09 13.25 15.13
CA ARG A 134 2.41 12.66 14.84
C ARG A 134 2.57 11.19 15.27
N PRO A 135 1.61 10.30 14.99
CA PRO A 135 1.73 8.89 15.36
C PRO A 135 2.80 8.22 14.49
N HIS A 136 3.43 7.15 14.99
CA HIS A 136 4.37 6.37 14.16
C HIS A 136 3.68 5.70 12.97
N ARG A 137 2.40 5.30 13.14
CA ARG A 137 1.63 4.62 12.09
C ARG A 137 0.14 4.96 12.16
N ILE A 138 -0.47 5.09 10.97
CA ILE A 138 -1.93 5.06 10.80
C ILE A 138 -2.24 3.90 9.86
N ALA A 139 -3.11 2.98 10.30
CA ALA A 139 -3.53 1.82 9.51
C ALA A 139 -4.92 1.36 9.94
N THR A 140 -5.64 0.69 9.04
CA THR A 140 -6.94 0.09 9.38
C THR A 140 -6.75 -1.13 10.29
N ARG A 141 -7.77 -1.46 11.08
CA ARG A 141 -7.77 -2.67 11.93
C ARG A 141 -7.55 -3.94 11.12
N LEU A 142 -8.18 -4.03 9.94
CA LEU A 142 -7.99 -5.15 9.02
C LEU A 142 -6.54 -5.29 8.57
N GLY A 143 -5.88 -4.19 8.21
CA GLY A 143 -4.48 -4.19 7.81
C GLY A 143 -3.58 -4.71 8.95
N ILE A 144 -3.76 -4.19 10.16
CA ILE A 144 -3.00 -4.63 11.34
C ILE A 144 -3.26 -6.12 11.62
N PHE A 145 -4.53 -6.55 11.59
CA PHE A 145 -4.88 -7.96 11.76
C PHE A 145 -4.19 -8.85 10.73
N SER A 146 -4.20 -8.47 9.44
CA SER A 146 -3.54 -9.21 8.38
C SER A 146 -2.03 -9.31 8.60
N GLN A 147 -1.39 -8.25 9.05
CA GLN A 147 0.05 -8.25 9.37
C GLN A 147 0.37 -9.19 10.54
N VAL A 148 -0.41 -9.11 11.62
CA VAL A 148 -0.22 -9.99 12.80
C VAL A 148 -0.47 -11.45 12.44
N LEU A 149 -1.55 -11.72 11.69
CA LEU A 149 -1.87 -13.07 11.22
C LEU A 149 -0.73 -13.65 10.38
N HIS A 150 -0.19 -12.88 9.44
CA HIS A 150 0.92 -13.32 8.60
C HIS A 150 2.21 -13.54 9.42
N SER A 151 2.47 -12.68 10.41
CA SER A 151 3.67 -12.79 11.25
C SER A 151 3.65 -14.02 12.17
N LEU A 152 2.49 -14.33 12.76
CA LEU A 152 2.35 -15.45 13.70
C LEU A 152 2.02 -16.77 13.00
N PHE A 153 1.25 -16.73 11.92
CA PHE A 153 0.74 -17.88 11.19
C PHE A 153 0.92 -17.71 9.67
N PRO A 154 2.16 -17.70 9.16
CA PRO A 154 2.45 -17.38 7.77
C PRO A 154 1.72 -18.29 6.77
N LYS A 155 1.58 -19.58 7.07
CA LYS A 155 0.83 -20.52 6.21
C LYS A 155 -0.65 -20.21 6.11
N VAL A 156 -1.28 -19.73 7.19
CA VAL A 156 -2.68 -19.31 7.18
C VAL A 156 -2.83 -18.07 6.30
N GLY A 157 -1.96 -17.06 6.50
CA GLY A 157 -1.92 -15.87 5.67
C GLY A 157 -1.73 -16.19 4.19
N GLU A 158 -0.79 -17.08 3.86
CA GLU A 158 -0.54 -17.57 2.50
C GLU A 158 -1.80 -18.22 1.88
N THR A 159 -2.46 -19.10 2.62
CA THR A 159 -3.68 -19.78 2.15
C THR A 159 -4.81 -18.80 1.86
N VAL A 160 -5.03 -17.83 2.76
CA VAL A 160 -6.04 -16.78 2.56
C VAL A 160 -5.71 -15.92 1.33
N MET A 161 -4.46 -15.49 1.19
CA MET A 161 -4.03 -14.69 0.03
C MET A 161 -4.03 -15.49 -1.27
N ASN A 162 -3.72 -16.78 -1.26
CA ASN A 162 -3.83 -17.65 -2.42
C ASN A 162 -5.29 -17.85 -2.85
N THR A 163 -6.21 -17.98 -1.90
CA THR A 163 -7.64 -18.02 -2.19
C THR A 163 -8.08 -16.72 -2.87
N ALA A 164 -7.71 -15.58 -2.33
CA ALA A 164 -7.96 -14.28 -2.96
C ALA A 164 -7.30 -14.18 -4.36
N TYR A 165 -6.09 -14.70 -4.52
CA TYR A 165 -5.41 -14.75 -5.82
C TYR A 165 -6.21 -15.54 -6.87
N ARG A 166 -6.81 -16.67 -6.49
CA ARG A 166 -7.63 -17.48 -7.40
C ARG A 166 -8.97 -16.84 -7.74
N MET A 167 -9.58 -16.18 -6.75
CA MET A 167 -10.88 -15.52 -6.92
C MET A 167 -10.81 -14.27 -7.80
N PHE A 168 -9.67 -13.58 -7.82
CA PHE A 168 -9.50 -12.29 -8.52
C PHE A 168 -8.49 -12.42 -9.67
N PRO A 169 -8.89 -12.82 -10.88
CA PRO A 169 -7.98 -13.04 -12.02
C PRO A 169 -7.22 -11.77 -12.42
N ASP A 170 -6.20 -11.93 -13.27
CA ASP A 170 -5.49 -10.80 -13.85
C ASP A 170 -6.44 -9.96 -14.71
N SER A 171 -6.18 -8.65 -14.79
CA SER A 171 -6.97 -7.75 -15.62
C SER A 171 -6.61 -7.91 -17.10
N ALA A 172 -7.54 -7.59 -18.00
CA ALA A 172 -7.29 -7.58 -19.44
C ALA A 172 -6.06 -6.73 -19.82
N ALA A 173 -5.85 -5.62 -19.11
CA ALA A 173 -4.66 -4.79 -19.30
C ALA A 173 -3.34 -5.49 -18.90
N ALA A 174 -3.39 -6.46 -18.00
CA ALA A 174 -2.21 -7.22 -17.58
C ALA A 174 -1.88 -8.37 -18.55
N THR A 175 -2.89 -8.99 -19.14
CA THR A 175 -2.74 -10.10 -20.13
C THR A 175 -2.50 -9.60 -21.54
N GLY A 176 -2.82 -8.34 -21.85
CA GLY A 176 -2.81 -7.80 -23.21
C GLY A 176 -4.05 -8.16 -24.02
N ASP A 177 -5.01 -8.85 -23.41
CA ASP A 177 -6.26 -9.25 -24.06
C ASP A 177 -7.24 -8.09 -24.14
N LYS A 178 -7.94 -7.97 -25.25
CA LYS A 178 -9.03 -7.01 -25.45
C LYS A 178 -10.39 -7.54 -24.95
N LEU A 179 -10.41 -8.70 -24.29
CA LEU A 179 -11.63 -9.31 -23.78
C LEU A 179 -12.16 -8.51 -22.58
N PRO A 180 -13.49 -8.35 -22.46
CA PRO A 180 -14.08 -7.69 -21.29
C PRO A 180 -13.73 -8.45 -20.01
N GLU A 181 -13.46 -7.70 -18.92
CA GLU A 181 -13.23 -8.29 -17.60
C GLU A 181 -14.42 -9.20 -17.22
N ALA A 182 -14.09 -10.38 -16.70
CA ALA A 182 -15.11 -11.31 -16.22
C ALA A 182 -15.99 -10.65 -15.14
N LYS A 183 -17.29 -10.89 -15.18
CA LYS A 183 -18.20 -10.45 -14.12
C LYS A 183 -17.76 -11.05 -12.79
N PRO A 184 -17.85 -10.30 -11.68
CA PRO A 184 -17.50 -10.81 -10.37
C PRO A 184 -18.37 -12.01 -10.01
N SER A 185 -17.76 -13.06 -9.45
CA SER A 185 -18.49 -14.23 -8.96
C SER A 185 -19.23 -13.91 -7.65
N ASN A 186 -20.22 -14.73 -7.30
CA ASN A 186 -20.95 -14.58 -6.04
C ASN A 186 -20.04 -14.70 -4.82
N GLU A 187 -19.01 -15.56 -4.90
CA GLU A 187 -17.99 -15.74 -3.88
C GLU A 187 -17.14 -14.47 -3.69
N MET A 188 -16.78 -13.80 -4.80
CA MET A 188 -16.09 -12.51 -4.76
C MET A 188 -16.92 -11.45 -4.06
N ILE A 189 -18.24 -11.38 -4.36
CA ILE A 189 -19.16 -10.43 -3.75
C ILE A 189 -19.31 -10.73 -2.25
N ALA A 190 -19.46 -12.00 -1.88
CA ALA A 190 -19.56 -12.42 -0.48
C ALA A 190 -18.28 -12.08 0.31
N PHE A 191 -17.10 -12.36 -0.26
CA PHE A 191 -15.81 -12.03 0.35
C PHE A 191 -15.65 -10.50 0.53
N ALA A 192 -15.96 -9.72 -0.50
CA ALA A 192 -15.90 -8.26 -0.42
C ALA A 192 -16.88 -7.69 0.62
N SER A 193 -18.06 -8.29 0.76
CA SER A 193 -19.06 -7.90 1.76
C SER A 193 -18.61 -8.20 3.18
N LEU A 194 -17.98 -9.36 3.40
CA LEU A 194 -17.37 -9.71 4.69
C LEU A 194 -16.29 -8.71 5.09
N MET A 195 -15.44 -8.31 4.13
CA MET A 195 -14.36 -7.37 4.37
C MET A 195 -14.84 -5.96 4.73
N ARG A 196 -16.04 -5.54 4.26
CA ARG A 196 -16.63 -4.25 4.63
C ARG A 196 -16.94 -4.12 6.12
N GLY A 197 -17.33 -5.21 6.78
CA GLY A 197 -17.64 -5.20 8.21
C GLY A 197 -16.42 -5.11 9.14
N ILE A 198 -15.21 -5.37 8.64
CA ILE A 198 -13.96 -5.47 9.43
C ILE A 198 -12.97 -4.32 9.11
N HIS A 199 -13.34 -3.41 8.23
CA HIS A 199 -12.39 -2.46 7.61
C HIS A 199 -11.84 -1.39 8.57
N TRP A 200 -12.62 -0.94 9.57
CA TRP A 200 -12.25 0.15 10.52
C TRP A 200 -12.00 -0.32 11.93
#